data_76ccf4b68d38100eecd89ab9828c899e
#
_entry.id   76ccf4b68d38100eecd89ab9828c899e
#
_cell.length_a   1.000
_cell.length_b   1.000
_cell.length_c   1.000
_cell.angle_alpha   90.00
_cell.angle_beta   90.00
_cell.angle_gamma   90.00
#
_symmetry.space_group_name_H-M   'P 1'
#
loop_
_entity.id
_entity.type
_entity.pdbx_description
1 polymer ?
#
loop_
_entity_poly.entity_id
_entity_poly.type
_entity_poly.pdbx_seq_one_letter_code
_entity_poly.pdbx_strand_id
1 'polypeptide(L)'
;MLPFAGVTLTSLVLSQGMMVNITSIAKAFDPRESKLNILLVAVPLTVYFNYIAHDPNISFITSMIAIMPLAFLMGKATEEIALRTSESVGGLLNATFGNAAEMILALFALYAASTTTSPETAENMIHLVQASLIGSILGNLLLVMGLSFVWGGIHHSEQKFSETQVSSNSSLLLLAVIVLIIPTVFNFTVDGTAGDEGVEKLSHAAAIILLAIYGLFLLFQLKTHSHLFATDNVHHEEPQMDQKDAIILLVLATILVSWMAEVLVHSVESAAEQYHLPYIFIGVILLPLFGNAAEHFTAVSVAAKNKMDLSFAISIGSSTQIAVFVAPLMIMVAWMWGVPLTFEFGILETIAVFLAVSIANLIAADGKSNWLEGLMLLSTYAVLGLAFFFHP
;
A
#
# COMPACT_ATOMS: atom_id res chain seq x y z
N MET A 1 -43.49 -24.48 39.06
CA MET A 1 -42.22 -23.77 39.21
C MET A 1 -41.16 -24.56 38.45
N LEU A 2 -40.85 -24.16 37.24
CA LEU A 2 -39.74 -24.71 36.42
C LEU A 2 -38.65 -23.62 36.38
N PRO A 3 -37.38 -23.93 36.66
CA PRO A 3 -36.32 -22.95 36.57
C PRO A 3 -35.92 -22.79 35.12
N PHE A 4 -36.01 -21.57 34.60
CA PHE A 4 -35.35 -21.14 33.37
C PHE A 4 -33.83 -21.14 33.62
N ALA A 5 -33.15 -22.19 33.19
CA ALA A 5 -31.71 -22.18 33.10
C ALA A 5 -31.32 -21.25 31.93
N GLY A 6 -30.54 -20.22 32.24
CA GLY A 6 -30.01 -19.31 31.27
C GLY A 6 -29.11 -20.01 30.26
N VAL A 7 -29.61 -20.16 29.07
CA VAL A 7 -28.81 -20.51 27.89
C VAL A 7 -28.07 -19.24 27.48
N THR A 8 -26.82 -19.12 27.91
CA THR A 8 -25.91 -18.13 27.39
C THR A 8 -25.70 -18.44 25.90
N LEU A 9 -25.80 -17.42 25.05
CA LEU A 9 -25.61 -17.45 23.59
C LEU A 9 -24.24 -18.04 23.14
N THR A 10 -23.41 -18.48 24.07
CA THR A 10 -22.09 -19.12 23.87
C THR A 10 -22.14 -20.63 23.68
N SER A 11 -23.30 -21.28 23.79
CA SER A 11 -23.38 -22.77 23.75
C SER A 11 -24.03 -23.34 22.50
N LEU A 12 -24.30 -22.53 21.50
CA LEU A 12 -24.99 -22.99 20.28
C LEU A 12 -24.12 -22.78 19.04
N VAL A 13 -22.93 -23.35 18.97
CA VAL A 13 -22.30 -23.67 17.68
C VAL A 13 -21.22 -24.72 17.87
N LEU A 14 -21.56 -25.98 17.50
CA LEU A 14 -20.74 -26.90 16.74
C LEU A 14 -19.78 -27.84 17.48
N SER A 15 -20.04 -29.08 17.20
CA SER A 15 -19.15 -30.26 17.20
C SER A 15 -17.65 -29.91 17.10
N GLN A 16 -16.89 -30.51 17.98
CA GLN A 16 -15.43 -30.71 18.02
C GLN A 16 -14.70 -30.36 16.71
N GLY A 17 -14.13 -29.15 16.63
CA GLY A 17 -13.22 -28.75 15.53
C GLY A 17 -13.16 -27.27 15.19
N MET A 18 -14.10 -26.44 15.62
CA MET A 18 -14.18 -25.06 15.17
C MET A 18 -14.63 -24.11 16.29
N MET A 19 -13.88 -24.08 17.39
CA MET A 19 -14.06 -22.98 18.35
C MET A 19 -13.21 -21.78 17.89
N VAL A 20 -13.85 -20.81 17.24
CA VAL A 20 -13.30 -19.48 16.98
C VAL A 20 -13.21 -18.75 18.31
N ASN A 21 -12.03 -18.27 18.66
CA ASN A 21 -11.87 -17.47 19.87
C ASN A 21 -12.28 -16.01 19.58
N ILE A 22 -13.60 -15.74 19.65
CA ILE A 22 -14.17 -14.41 19.40
C ILE A 22 -13.47 -13.34 20.28
N THR A 23 -12.97 -13.72 21.45
CA THR A 23 -12.25 -12.80 22.35
C THR A 23 -10.92 -12.36 21.76
N SER A 24 -10.17 -13.22 21.06
CA SER A 24 -8.89 -12.87 20.43
C SER A 24 -9.11 -11.95 19.23
N ILE A 25 -10.12 -12.22 18.42
CA ILE A 25 -10.50 -11.37 17.29
C ILE A 25 -10.99 -10.01 17.79
N ALA A 26 -11.90 -9.98 18.78
CA ALA A 26 -12.39 -8.74 19.35
C ALA A 26 -11.28 -7.89 19.97
N LYS A 27 -10.26 -8.53 20.57
CA LYS A 27 -9.08 -7.84 21.09
C LYS A 27 -8.28 -7.13 19.99
N ALA A 28 -8.22 -7.68 18.78
CA ALA A 28 -7.54 -7.04 17.65
C ALA A 28 -8.19 -5.68 17.28
N PHE A 29 -9.49 -5.51 17.51
CA PHE A 29 -10.21 -4.25 17.28
C PHE A 29 -10.17 -3.29 18.49
N ASP A 30 -9.59 -3.69 19.63
CA ASP A 30 -9.55 -2.84 20.84
C ASP A 30 -8.60 -1.65 20.60
N PRO A 31 -9.04 -0.40 20.85
CA PRO A 31 -8.21 0.79 20.80
C PRO A 31 -7.00 0.76 21.75
N ARG A 32 -7.02 -0.11 22.76
CA ARG A 32 -5.91 -0.30 23.69
C ARG A 32 -4.74 -1.08 23.07
N GLU A 33 -5.01 -1.94 22.10
CA GLU A 33 -3.98 -2.69 21.37
C GLU A 33 -3.29 -1.82 20.32
N SER A 34 -4.07 -0.97 19.63
CA SER A 34 -3.54 0.03 18.69
C SER A 34 -4.36 1.30 18.74
N LYS A 35 -3.70 2.44 18.84
CA LYS A 35 -4.37 3.76 18.79
C LYS A 35 -5.07 3.99 17.44
N LEU A 36 -4.61 3.36 16.37
CA LEU A 36 -5.27 3.41 15.06
C LEU A 36 -6.70 2.86 15.10
N ASN A 37 -6.98 1.90 15.98
CA ASN A 37 -8.32 1.32 16.12
C ASN A 37 -9.39 2.32 16.58
N ILE A 38 -9.00 3.48 17.13
CA ILE A 38 -9.96 4.56 17.42
C ILE A 38 -10.63 5.04 16.12
N LEU A 39 -9.92 5.01 15.01
CA LEU A 39 -10.42 5.43 13.70
C LEU A 39 -11.45 4.44 13.11
N LEU A 40 -11.63 3.24 13.69
CA LEU A 40 -12.69 2.31 13.26
C LEU A 40 -14.10 2.91 13.39
N VAL A 41 -14.27 3.95 14.19
CA VAL A 41 -15.52 4.72 14.25
C VAL A 41 -15.90 5.31 12.87
N ALA A 42 -14.93 5.51 12.00
CA ALA A 42 -15.19 5.99 10.64
C ALA A 42 -15.94 4.96 9.78
N VAL A 43 -15.85 3.64 10.07
CA VAL A 43 -16.59 2.61 9.32
C VAL A 43 -18.12 2.82 9.43
N PRO A 44 -18.75 2.83 10.62
CA PRO A 44 -20.17 3.11 10.71
C PRO A 44 -20.55 4.53 10.25
N LEU A 45 -19.65 5.52 10.37
CA LEU A 45 -19.89 6.86 9.83
C LEU A 45 -19.96 6.84 8.30
N THR A 46 -19.05 6.13 7.63
CA THR A 46 -19.09 5.95 6.18
C THR A 46 -20.40 5.29 5.74
N VAL A 47 -20.82 4.23 6.42
CA VAL A 47 -22.09 3.57 6.13
C VAL A 47 -23.26 4.53 6.31
N TYR A 48 -23.29 5.33 7.36
CA TYR A 48 -24.33 6.32 7.59
C TYR A 48 -24.38 7.38 6.50
N PHE A 49 -23.23 8.01 6.18
CA PHE A 49 -23.19 9.08 5.18
C PHE A 49 -23.46 8.58 3.78
N ASN A 50 -22.97 7.40 3.42
CA ASN A 50 -23.18 6.85 2.08
C ASN A 50 -24.62 6.36 1.83
N TYR A 51 -25.20 5.60 2.77
CA TYR A 51 -26.47 4.90 2.54
C TYR A 51 -27.70 5.58 3.19
N ILE A 52 -27.51 6.47 4.18
CA ILE A 52 -28.62 7.11 4.90
C ILE A 52 -28.67 8.61 4.59
N ALA A 53 -27.54 9.31 4.75
CA ALA A 53 -27.47 10.74 4.49
C ALA A 53 -27.26 11.06 3.00
N HIS A 54 -26.78 10.11 2.20
CA HIS A 54 -26.47 10.26 0.77
C HIS A 54 -25.54 11.45 0.49
N ASP A 55 -24.52 11.62 1.35
CA ASP A 55 -23.49 12.66 1.19
C ASP A 55 -22.17 12.03 0.69
N PRO A 56 -21.89 12.09 -0.61
CA PRO A 56 -20.68 11.49 -1.17
C PRO A 56 -19.39 12.16 -0.68
N ASN A 57 -19.43 13.47 -0.37
CA ASN A 57 -18.26 14.22 0.05
C ASN A 57 -17.78 13.79 1.44
N ILE A 58 -18.71 13.64 2.39
CA ILE A 58 -18.38 13.13 3.72
C ILE A 58 -18.05 11.64 3.64
N SER A 59 -18.73 10.88 2.77
CA SER A 59 -18.43 9.47 2.51
C SER A 59 -17.00 9.26 2.04
N PHE A 60 -16.51 10.12 1.14
CA PHE A 60 -15.12 10.11 0.67
C PHE A 60 -14.11 10.25 1.82
N ILE A 61 -14.30 11.28 2.67
CA ILE A 61 -13.40 11.53 3.80
C ILE A 61 -13.46 10.40 4.83
N THR A 62 -14.66 9.96 5.19
CA THR A 62 -14.83 8.92 6.21
C THR A 62 -14.34 7.55 5.74
N SER A 63 -14.51 7.21 4.45
CA SER A 63 -13.98 5.96 3.89
C SER A 63 -12.45 5.94 3.85
N MET A 64 -11.79 7.03 3.48
CA MET A 64 -10.33 7.15 3.58
C MET A 64 -9.84 6.91 5.01
N ILE A 65 -10.47 7.57 5.99
CA ILE A 65 -10.11 7.39 7.40
C ILE A 65 -10.36 5.95 7.87
N ALA A 66 -11.44 5.31 7.40
CA ALA A 66 -11.79 3.94 7.76
C ALA A 66 -10.80 2.91 7.21
N ILE A 67 -10.23 3.14 6.03
CA ILE A 67 -9.25 2.23 5.40
C ILE A 67 -7.99 2.10 6.26
N MET A 68 -7.52 3.17 6.92
CA MET A 68 -6.29 3.15 7.72
C MET A 68 -6.26 2.04 8.79
N PRO A 69 -7.20 1.98 9.76
CA PRO A 69 -7.20 0.92 10.76
C PRO A 69 -7.52 -0.46 10.18
N LEU A 70 -8.31 -0.54 9.12
CA LEU A 70 -8.65 -1.81 8.48
C LEU A 70 -7.45 -2.40 7.73
N ALA A 71 -6.67 -1.60 7.03
CA ALA A 71 -5.41 -2.01 6.42
C ALA A 71 -4.40 -2.47 7.49
N PHE A 72 -4.31 -1.76 8.62
CA PHE A 72 -3.49 -2.18 9.76
C PHE A 72 -3.91 -3.56 10.32
N LEU A 73 -5.21 -3.81 10.48
CA LEU A 73 -5.72 -5.11 10.93
C LEU A 73 -5.42 -6.21 9.91
N MET A 74 -5.49 -5.91 8.62
CA MET A 74 -5.16 -6.84 7.54
C MET A 74 -3.66 -7.20 7.58
N GLY A 75 -2.78 -6.21 7.75
CA GLY A 75 -1.34 -6.42 7.91
C GLY A 75 -1.02 -7.28 9.15
N LYS A 76 -1.62 -6.95 10.31
CA LYS A 76 -1.46 -7.73 11.55
C LYS A 76 -1.91 -9.18 11.38
N ALA A 77 -3.05 -9.42 10.74
CA ALA A 77 -3.54 -10.77 10.49
C ALA A 77 -2.60 -11.56 9.56
N THR A 78 -2.07 -10.90 8.53
CA THR A 78 -1.09 -11.50 7.62
C THR A 78 0.20 -11.90 8.34
N GLU A 79 0.72 -11.02 9.19
CA GLU A 79 1.90 -11.29 10.02
C GLU A 79 1.69 -12.49 10.95
N GLU A 80 0.56 -12.56 11.64
CA GLU A 80 0.19 -13.69 12.49
C GLU A 80 0.12 -15.04 11.74
N ILE A 81 -0.31 -15.02 10.48
CA ILE A 81 -0.29 -16.20 9.61
C ILE A 81 1.14 -16.52 9.18
N ALA A 82 1.91 -15.49 8.79
CA ALA A 82 3.28 -15.64 8.32
C ALA A 82 4.19 -16.27 9.38
N LEU A 83 4.06 -15.87 10.66
CA LEU A 83 4.80 -16.43 11.80
C LEU A 83 4.59 -17.94 12.00
N ARG A 84 3.54 -18.53 11.42
CA ARG A 84 3.19 -19.97 11.54
C ARG A 84 3.44 -20.77 10.28
N THR A 85 3.90 -20.10 9.22
CA THR A 85 4.20 -20.74 7.94
C THR A 85 5.71 -20.84 7.74
N SER A 86 6.14 -21.48 6.64
CA SER A 86 7.56 -21.41 6.26
C SER A 86 7.96 -19.98 5.87
N GLU A 87 9.24 -19.64 6.07
CA GLU A 87 9.77 -18.31 5.71
C GLU A 87 9.39 -17.89 4.28
N SER A 88 9.41 -18.85 3.33
CA SER A 88 9.04 -18.59 1.95
C SER A 88 7.54 -18.25 1.78
N VAL A 89 6.66 -18.99 2.47
CA VAL A 89 5.21 -18.74 2.40
C VAL A 89 4.85 -17.47 3.17
N GLY A 90 5.45 -17.25 4.33
CA GLY A 90 5.27 -16.03 5.11
C GLY A 90 5.72 -14.78 4.36
N GLY A 91 6.90 -14.85 3.72
CA GLY A 91 7.40 -13.77 2.88
C GLY A 91 6.48 -13.46 1.70
N LEU A 92 5.96 -14.48 1.01
CA LEU A 92 5.02 -14.30 -0.09
C LEU A 92 3.68 -13.70 0.39
N LEU A 93 3.16 -14.17 1.52
CA LEU A 93 1.94 -13.62 2.12
C LEU A 93 2.12 -12.14 2.47
N ASN A 94 3.22 -11.80 3.12
CA ASN A 94 3.50 -10.41 3.50
C ASN A 94 3.69 -9.51 2.28
N ALA A 95 4.39 -9.99 1.25
CA ALA A 95 4.57 -9.26 0.00
C ALA A 95 3.24 -9.02 -0.77
N THR A 96 2.29 -9.95 -0.65
CA THR A 96 0.99 -9.83 -1.33
C THR A 96 0.00 -9.01 -0.53
N PHE A 97 -0.16 -9.30 0.76
CA PHE A 97 -1.16 -8.65 1.61
C PHE A 97 -0.66 -7.34 2.25
N GLY A 98 0.64 -7.08 2.25
CA GLY A 98 1.19 -5.79 2.65
C GLY A 98 0.64 -4.63 1.80
N ASN A 99 0.53 -4.85 0.49
CA ASN A 99 0.01 -3.85 -0.46
C ASN A 99 -1.45 -4.14 -0.89
N ALA A 100 -2.20 -4.94 -0.11
CA ALA A 100 -3.53 -5.36 -0.54
C ALA A 100 -4.55 -4.21 -0.53
N ALA A 101 -4.40 -3.21 0.34
CA ALA A 101 -5.29 -2.05 0.35
C ALA A 101 -5.18 -1.26 -0.95
N GLU A 102 -3.95 -1.01 -1.43
CA GLU A 102 -3.69 -0.36 -2.72
C GLU A 102 -4.22 -1.18 -3.89
N MET A 103 -3.98 -2.50 -3.87
CA MET A 103 -4.51 -3.38 -4.91
C MET A 103 -6.04 -3.36 -4.95
N ILE A 104 -6.69 -3.39 -3.80
CA ILE A 104 -8.15 -3.34 -3.70
C ILE A 104 -8.68 -2.01 -4.23
N LEU A 105 -8.08 -0.88 -3.84
CA LEU A 105 -8.45 0.45 -4.34
C LEU A 105 -8.28 0.54 -5.86
N ALA A 106 -7.15 0.10 -6.39
CA ALA A 106 -6.89 0.08 -7.82
C ALA A 106 -7.86 -0.83 -8.58
N LEU A 107 -8.20 -2.01 -8.03
CA LEU A 107 -9.18 -2.92 -8.64
C LEU A 107 -10.58 -2.30 -8.70
N PHE A 108 -11.05 -1.61 -7.65
CA PHE A 108 -12.33 -0.93 -7.69
C PHE A 108 -12.35 0.24 -8.68
N ALA A 109 -11.26 1.01 -8.77
CA ALA A 109 -11.14 2.08 -9.76
C ALA A 109 -11.12 1.53 -11.20
N LEU A 110 -10.39 0.44 -11.47
CA LEU A 110 -10.40 -0.24 -12.76
C LEU A 110 -11.77 -0.85 -13.09
N TYR A 111 -12.46 -1.41 -12.09
CA TYR A 111 -13.82 -1.91 -12.27
C TYR A 111 -14.78 -0.78 -12.61
N ALA A 112 -14.70 0.36 -11.92
CA ALA A 112 -15.48 1.54 -12.24
C ALA A 112 -15.20 2.05 -13.66
N ALA A 113 -13.91 2.09 -14.07
CA ALA A 113 -13.52 2.44 -15.44
C ALA A 113 -14.10 1.47 -16.49
N SER A 114 -14.15 0.16 -16.18
CA SER A 114 -14.65 -0.86 -17.10
C SER A 114 -16.17 -0.88 -17.26
N THR A 115 -16.91 -0.36 -16.28
CA THR A 115 -18.38 -0.44 -16.24
C THR A 115 -19.09 0.88 -16.53
N THR A 116 -18.38 2.01 -16.43
CA THR A 116 -18.95 3.32 -16.73
C THR A 116 -19.23 3.49 -18.23
N THR A 117 -20.29 4.25 -18.55
CA THR A 117 -20.59 4.66 -19.92
C THR A 117 -20.01 6.04 -20.26
N SER A 118 -19.47 6.76 -19.28
CA SER A 118 -18.82 8.07 -19.45
C SER A 118 -17.33 7.87 -19.79
N PRO A 119 -16.86 8.27 -20.98
CA PRO A 119 -15.44 8.21 -21.30
C PRO A 119 -14.58 9.03 -20.36
N GLU A 120 -15.06 10.20 -19.92
CA GLU A 120 -14.35 11.08 -18.98
C GLU A 120 -14.17 10.41 -17.60
N THR A 121 -15.23 9.81 -17.05
CA THR A 121 -15.13 9.07 -15.78
C THR A 121 -14.18 7.88 -15.90
N ALA A 122 -14.19 7.16 -17.05
CA ALA A 122 -13.26 6.06 -17.28
C ALA A 122 -11.80 6.54 -17.28
N GLU A 123 -11.51 7.62 -17.99
CA GLU A 123 -10.18 8.23 -18.05
C GLU A 123 -9.72 8.71 -16.66
N ASN A 124 -10.59 9.40 -15.93
CA ASN A 124 -10.30 9.86 -14.56
C ASN A 124 -9.97 8.69 -13.62
N MET A 125 -10.68 7.55 -13.72
CA MET A 125 -10.37 6.37 -12.91
C MET A 125 -9.04 5.72 -13.32
N ILE A 126 -8.71 5.69 -14.59
CA ILE A 126 -7.40 5.20 -15.08
C ILE A 126 -6.28 6.08 -14.53
N HIS A 127 -6.41 7.40 -14.67
CA HIS A 127 -5.43 8.35 -14.11
C HIS A 127 -5.31 8.25 -12.59
N LEU A 128 -6.42 8.02 -11.89
CA LEU A 128 -6.41 7.80 -10.44
C LEU A 128 -5.57 6.57 -10.05
N VAL A 129 -5.69 5.47 -10.81
CA VAL A 129 -4.88 4.25 -10.59
C VAL A 129 -3.41 4.54 -10.86
N GLN A 130 -3.08 5.15 -12.01
CA GLN A 130 -1.70 5.51 -12.36
C GLN A 130 -1.08 6.41 -11.28
N ALA A 131 -1.79 7.47 -10.90
CA ALA A 131 -1.37 8.41 -9.86
C ALA A 131 -1.17 7.72 -8.50
N SER A 132 -2.07 6.78 -8.12
CA SER A 132 -1.97 6.08 -6.83
C SER A 132 -0.75 5.14 -6.77
N LEU A 133 -0.41 4.47 -7.87
CA LEU A 133 0.78 3.62 -7.96
C LEU A 133 2.08 4.45 -7.79
N ILE A 134 2.20 5.55 -8.50
CA ILE A 134 3.34 6.47 -8.36
C ILE A 134 3.35 7.09 -6.97
N GLY A 135 2.19 7.53 -6.47
CA GLY A 135 2.05 8.14 -5.15
C GLY A 135 2.45 7.21 -4.01
N SER A 136 2.15 5.92 -4.10
CA SER A 136 2.58 4.93 -3.11
C SER A 136 4.10 4.76 -3.08
N ILE A 137 4.77 4.79 -4.23
CA ILE A 137 6.24 4.80 -4.29
C ILE A 137 6.80 6.09 -3.68
N LEU A 138 6.28 7.26 -4.07
CA LEU A 138 6.71 8.56 -3.54
C LEU A 138 6.45 8.67 -2.03
N GLY A 139 5.28 8.25 -1.57
CA GLY A 139 4.90 8.24 -0.16
C GLY A 139 5.86 7.42 0.69
N ASN A 140 6.17 6.22 0.27
CA ASN A 140 7.08 5.34 0.99
C ASN A 140 8.51 5.87 1.01
N LEU A 141 9.03 6.38 -0.12
CA LEU A 141 10.41 6.84 -0.22
C LEU A 141 10.64 8.24 0.40
N LEU A 142 9.68 9.14 0.31
CA LEU A 142 9.88 10.51 0.75
C LEU A 142 9.18 10.79 2.09
N LEU A 143 7.91 10.39 2.23
CA LEU A 143 7.15 10.66 3.46
C LEU A 143 7.51 9.68 4.57
N VAL A 144 7.40 8.36 4.34
CA VAL A 144 7.62 7.34 5.38
C VAL A 144 9.06 7.31 5.82
N MET A 145 9.99 7.22 4.87
CA MET A 145 11.42 7.23 5.18
C MET A 145 11.82 8.56 5.81
N GLY A 146 11.31 9.68 5.32
CA GLY A 146 11.54 11.00 5.89
C GLY A 146 11.04 11.11 7.34
N LEU A 147 9.81 10.68 7.63
CA LEU A 147 9.27 10.62 9.00
C LEU A 147 10.09 9.69 9.90
N SER A 148 10.50 8.54 9.38
CA SER A 148 11.33 7.57 10.12
C SER A 148 12.68 8.15 10.49
N PHE A 149 13.34 8.84 9.59
CA PHE A 149 14.64 9.49 9.84
C PHE A 149 14.51 10.65 10.82
N VAL A 150 13.46 11.48 10.68
CA VAL A 150 13.21 12.57 11.65
C VAL A 150 12.90 12.01 13.03
N TRP A 151 11.93 11.09 13.11
CA TRP A 151 11.50 10.56 14.40
C TRP A 151 12.58 9.70 15.08
N GLY A 152 13.29 8.89 14.29
CA GLY A 152 14.46 8.15 14.77
C GLY A 152 15.58 9.08 15.20
N GLY A 153 15.88 10.11 14.41
CA GLY A 153 16.95 11.08 14.67
C GLY A 153 16.68 12.02 15.86
N ILE A 154 15.43 12.22 16.28
CA ILE A 154 15.07 12.90 17.53
C ILE A 154 15.48 12.05 18.74
N HIS A 155 15.38 10.72 18.65
CA HIS A 155 15.70 9.81 19.74
C HIS A 155 17.16 9.35 19.72
N HIS A 156 17.80 9.33 18.55
CA HIS A 156 19.17 8.83 18.32
C HIS A 156 19.92 9.77 17.38
N SER A 157 21.10 10.23 17.75
CA SER A 157 21.88 11.21 16.98
C SER A 157 22.28 10.70 15.58
N GLU A 158 22.51 9.42 15.42
CA GLU A 158 22.83 8.70 14.19
C GLU A 158 22.29 7.27 14.31
N GLN A 159 21.65 6.77 13.28
CA GLN A 159 21.20 5.38 13.19
C GLN A 159 21.86 4.71 12.00
N LYS A 160 22.19 3.42 12.15
CA LYS A 160 22.85 2.63 11.11
C LYS A 160 21.91 1.57 10.57
N PHE A 161 22.11 1.21 9.30
CA PHE A 161 21.40 0.13 8.64
C PHE A 161 22.33 -0.62 7.67
N SER A 162 21.93 -1.84 7.26
CA SER A 162 22.72 -2.73 6.42
C SER A 162 22.84 -2.21 4.99
N GLU A 163 24.02 -1.76 4.59
CA GLU A 163 24.31 -1.32 3.23
C GLU A 163 24.01 -2.40 2.18
N THR A 164 24.24 -3.68 2.50
CA THR A 164 24.04 -4.79 1.55
C THR A 164 22.56 -5.01 1.22
N GLN A 165 21.68 -5.05 2.25
CA GLN A 165 20.26 -5.24 2.05
C GLN A 165 19.63 -4.06 1.32
N VAL A 166 20.02 -2.85 1.74
CA VAL A 166 19.57 -1.61 1.13
C VAL A 166 19.98 -1.52 -0.33
N SER A 167 21.24 -1.78 -0.65
CA SER A 167 21.78 -1.73 -2.01
C SER A 167 21.05 -2.69 -2.96
N SER A 168 20.75 -3.93 -2.53
CA SER A 168 20.02 -4.91 -3.35
C SER A 168 18.62 -4.45 -3.68
N ASN A 169 17.83 -4.03 -2.67
CA ASN A 169 16.45 -3.60 -2.85
C ASN A 169 16.37 -2.28 -3.64
N SER A 170 17.26 -1.35 -3.36
CA SER A 170 17.34 -0.06 -4.05
C SER A 170 17.71 -0.20 -5.52
N SER A 171 18.62 -1.13 -5.85
CA SER A 171 18.98 -1.41 -7.25
C SER A 171 17.81 -2.01 -8.03
N LEU A 172 17.09 -2.96 -7.42
CA LEU A 172 15.89 -3.54 -8.04
C LEU A 172 14.80 -2.48 -8.25
N LEU A 173 14.57 -1.63 -7.26
CA LEU A 173 13.60 -0.54 -7.36
C LEU A 173 13.97 0.44 -8.48
N LEU A 174 15.25 0.86 -8.57
CA LEU A 174 15.69 1.76 -9.63
C LEU A 174 15.49 1.15 -11.02
N LEU A 175 15.86 -0.12 -11.20
CA LEU A 175 15.65 -0.84 -12.46
C LEU A 175 14.16 -0.96 -12.80
N ALA A 176 13.32 -1.28 -11.81
CA ALA A 176 11.88 -1.36 -11.99
C ALA A 176 11.28 -0.01 -12.41
N VAL A 177 11.67 1.08 -11.76
CA VAL A 177 11.20 2.43 -12.11
C VAL A 177 11.66 2.84 -13.51
N ILE A 178 12.89 2.51 -13.92
CA ILE A 178 13.33 2.73 -15.29
C ILE A 178 12.42 2.00 -16.29
N VAL A 179 12.06 0.74 -16.02
CA VAL A 179 11.14 -0.03 -16.88
C VAL A 179 9.74 0.60 -16.90
N LEU A 180 9.24 1.06 -15.76
CA LEU A 180 7.92 1.72 -15.66
C LEU A 180 7.84 3.02 -16.46
N ILE A 181 8.91 3.81 -16.53
CA ILE A 181 8.90 5.11 -17.23
C ILE A 181 9.21 5.02 -18.71
N ILE A 182 9.75 3.88 -19.19
CA ILE A 182 10.09 3.72 -20.62
C ILE A 182 8.87 3.92 -21.55
N PRO A 183 7.66 3.39 -21.28
CA PRO A 183 6.49 3.65 -22.10
C PRO A 183 6.13 5.14 -22.22
N THR A 184 6.24 5.89 -21.12
CA THR A 184 6.05 7.34 -21.14
C THR A 184 7.08 8.02 -22.05
N VAL A 185 8.36 7.68 -21.90
CA VAL A 185 9.43 8.25 -22.76
C VAL A 185 9.24 7.85 -24.22
N PHE A 186 8.83 6.62 -24.50
CA PHE A 186 8.55 6.13 -25.85
C PHE A 186 7.45 6.96 -26.52
N ASN A 187 6.38 7.31 -25.81
CA ASN A 187 5.29 8.13 -26.35
C ASN A 187 5.77 9.50 -26.85
N PHE A 188 6.79 10.10 -26.24
CA PHE A 188 7.40 11.36 -26.72
C PHE A 188 8.24 11.22 -27.99
N THR A 189 8.56 10.01 -28.41
CA THR A 189 9.41 9.76 -29.56
C THR A 189 8.65 9.26 -30.79
N VAL A 190 7.38 8.90 -30.63
CA VAL A 190 6.51 8.35 -31.69
C VAL A 190 5.15 9.02 -31.66
N ASP A 191 4.78 9.68 -32.74
CA ASP A 191 3.50 10.42 -32.84
C ASP A 191 2.35 9.55 -33.40
N GLY A 192 1.11 9.90 -32.98
CA GLY A 192 -0.14 9.40 -33.53
C GLY A 192 -0.49 7.97 -33.11
N THR A 193 -1.43 7.35 -33.80
CA THR A 193 -1.99 6.01 -33.48
C THR A 193 -0.95 4.90 -33.37
N ALA A 194 0.17 5.01 -34.09
CA ALA A 194 1.29 4.08 -33.97
C ALA A 194 2.01 4.23 -32.62
N GLY A 195 2.01 5.44 -32.04
CA GLY A 195 2.51 5.71 -30.70
C GLY A 195 1.64 5.04 -29.65
N ASP A 196 0.32 5.26 -29.69
CA ASP A 196 -0.64 4.73 -28.71
C ASP A 196 -0.61 3.18 -28.68
N GLU A 197 -0.67 2.53 -29.86
CA GLU A 197 -0.54 1.07 -29.94
C GLU A 197 0.83 0.56 -29.47
N GLY A 198 1.88 1.33 -29.69
CA GLY A 198 3.24 1.02 -29.25
C GLY A 198 3.36 1.07 -27.73
N VAL A 199 2.82 2.11 -27.10
CA VAL A 199 2.78 2.29 -25.64
C VAL A 199 2.02 1.16 -24.96
N GLU A 200 0.85 0.77 -25.50
CA GLU A 200 0.05 -0.33 -24.97
C GLU A 200 0.83 -1.65 -25.02
N LYS A 201 1.35 -2.02 -26.19
CA LYS A 201 2.14 -3.26 -26.37
C LYS A 201 3.40 -3.28 -25.50
N LEU A 202 4.07 -2.13 -25.37
CA LEU A 202 5.26 -1.99 -24.55
C LEU A 202 4.92 -2.11 -23.06
N SER A 203 3.79 -1.52 -22.61
CA SER A 203 3.32 -1.63 -21.22
C SER A 203 2.97 -3.08 -20.85
N HIS A 204 2.29 -3.82 -21.74
CA HIS A 204 2.00 -5.23 -21.51
C HIS A 204 3.28 -6.07 -21.45
N ALA A 205 4.24 -5.85 -22.36
CA ALA A 205 5.51 -6.56 -22.34
C ALA A 205 6.33 -6.24 -21.08
N ALA A 206 6.38 -4.97 -20.69
CA ALA A 206 7.05 -4.51 -19.46
C ALA A 206 6.41 -5.14 -18.22
N ALA A 207 5.07 -5.20 -18.15
CA ALA A 207 4.35 -5.82 -17.04
C ALA A 207 4.71 -7.32 -16.91
N ILE A 208 4.73 -8.07 -18.00
CA ILE A 208 5.10 -9.49 -18.01
C ILE A 208 6.56 -9.67 -17.54
N ILE A 209 7.48 -8.83 -18.02
CA ILE A 209 8.89 -8.88 -17.64
C ILE A 209 9.05 -8.57 -16.14
N LEU A 210 8.40 -7.53 -15.62
CA LEU A 210 8.47 -7.16 -14.21
C LEU A 210 7.89 -8.25 -13.31
N LEU A 211 6.76 -8.86 -13.65
CA LEU A 211 6.20 -9.99 -12.91
C LEU A 211 7.13 -11.21 -12.92
N ALA A 212 7.79 -11.49 -14.06
CA ALA A 212 8.78 -12.56 -14.14
C ALA A 212 10.01 -12.26 -13.25
N ILE A 213 10.51 -11.02 -13.28
CA ILE A 213 11.61 -10.58 -12.40
C ILE A 213 11.20 -10.66 -10.93
N TYR A 214 9.96 -10.27 -10.59
CA TYR A 214 9.45 -10.42 -9.23
C TYR A 214 9.45 -11.88 -8.76
N GLY A 215 8.97 -12.80 -9.58
CA GLY A 215 9.02 -14.23 -9.29
C GLY A 215 10.45 -14.76 -9.08
N LEU A 216 11.40 -14.31 -9.91
CA LEU A 216 12.83 -14.65 -9.77
C LEU A 216 13.44 -14.01 -8.51
N PHE A 217 13.06 -12.78 -8.18
CA PHE A 217 13.50 -12.10 -6.97
C PHE A 217 13.01 -12.81 -5.71
N LEU A 218 11.74 -13.24 -5.68
CA LEU A 218 11.22 -14.07 -4.58
C LEU A 218 11.99 -15.39 -4.46
N LEU A 219 12.26 -16.06 -5.56
CA LEU A 219 13.08 -17.28 -5.56
C LEU A 219 14.50 -17.01 -5.02
N PHE A 220 15.10 -15.89 -5.40
CA PHE A 220 16.40 -15.45 -4.92
C PHE A 220 16.38 -15.19 -3.41
N GLN A 221 15.47 -14.35 -2.96
CA GLN A 221 15.35 -13.91 -1.56
C GLN A 221 14.96 -15.04 -0.61
N LEU A 222 13.98 -15.86 -1.00
CA LEU A 222 13.37 -16.85 -0.09
C LEU A 222 14.03 -18.22 -0.14
N LYS A 223 14.80 -18.54 -1.20
CA LYS A 223 15.33 -19.89 -1.38
C LYS A 223 16.81 -19.95 -1.67
N THR A 224 17.31 -19.24 -2.69
CA THR A 224 18.68 -19.43 -3.16
C THR A 224 19.71 -18.62 -2.36
N HIS A 225 19.34 -17.44 -1.89
CA HIS A 225 20.22 -16.51 -1.20
C HIS A 225 19.57 -15.93 0.09
N SER A 226 18.74 -16.72 0.76
CA SER A 226 18.03 -16.29 1.98
C SER A 226 18.98 -15.79 3.08
N HIS A 227 20.20 -16.32 3.13
CA HIS A 227 21.22 -15.88 4.10
C HIS A 227 21.64 -14.41 3.96
N LEU A 228 21.47 -13.79 2.77
CA LEU A 228 21.76 -12.35 2.57
C LEU A 228 20.67 -11.43 3.16
N PHE A 229 19.49 -11.98 3.39
CA PHE A 229 18.31 -11.25 3.89
C PHE A 229 17.94 -11.64 5.32
N ALA A 230 18.63 -12.64 5.90
CA ALA A 230 18.47 -12.99 7.29
C ALA A 230 19.02 -11.85 8.17
N THR A 231 18.14 -11.24 8.95
CA THR A 231 18.55 -10.28 9.97
C THR A 231 19.02 -11.05 11.21
N ASP A 232 20.23 -10.77 11.71
CA ASP A 232 20.81 -11.40 12.91
C ASP A 232 19.97 -11.22 14.20
N ASN A 233 18.94 -10.39 14.15
CA ASN A 233 18.04 -10.03 15.23
C ASN A 233 16.58 -10.43 14.98
N VAL A 234 16.32 -11.60 14.41
CA VAL A 234 14.97 -12.15 14.44
C VAL A 234 14.66 -12.52 15.89
N HIS A 235 14.17 -11.55 16.67
CA HIS A 235 13.37 -11.90 17.80
C HIS A 235 12.21 -12.72 17.23
N HIS A 236 12.16 -14.01 17.53
CA HIS A 236 10.98 -14.81 17.28
C HIS A 236 9.84 -14.19 18.09
N GLU A 237 9.10 -13.29 17.44
CA GLU A 237 7.85 -12.81 18.03
C GLU A 237 6.95 -14.04 18.10
N GLU A 238 6.54 -14.38 19.30
CA GLU A 238 5.60 -15.48 19.48
C GLU A 238 4.24 -15.06 18.93
N PRO A 239 3.62 -15.90 18.10
CA PRO A 239 2.31 -15.59 17.55
C PRO A 239 1.29 -15.36 18.68
N GLN A 240 0.59 -14.23 18.65
CA GLN A 240 -0.36 -13.82 19.69
C GLN A 240 -1.79 -14.35 19.46
N MET A 241 -2.08 -14.82 18.24
CA MET A 241 -3.41 -15.22 17.81
C MET A 241 -3.37 -16.62 17.17
N ASP A 242 -4.37 -17.45 17.34
CA ASP A 242 -4.45 -18.74 16.63
C ASP A 242 -4.55 -18.55 15.12
N GLN A 243 -3.98 -19.49 14.35
CA GLN A 243 -3.97 -19.38 12.88
C GLN A 243 -5.38 -19.22 12.28
N LYS A 244 -6.36 -19.90 12.84
CA LYS A 244 -7.76 -19.79 12.39
C LYS A 244 -8.34 -18.41 12.64
N ASP A 245 -8.07 -17.86 13.83
CA ASP A 245 -8.52 -16.52 14.20
C ASP A 245 -7.84 -15.45 13.33
N ALA A 246 -6.56 -15.63 13.02
CA ALA A 246 -5.82 -14.76 12.11
C ALA A 246 -6.39 -14.80 10.68
N ILE A 247 -6.73 -15.97 10.16
CA ILE A 247 -7.38 -16.12 8.84
C ILE A 247 -8.76 -15.44 8.84
N ILE A 248 -9.55 -15.60 9.89
CA ILE A 248 -10.87 -14.97 10.00
C ILE A 248 -10.70 -13.45 10.06
N LEU A 249 -9.74 -12.94 10.85
CA LEU A 249 -9.45 -11.53 10.92
C LEU A 249 -9.03 -10.97 9.56
N LEU A 250 -8.16 -11.69 8.83
CA LEU A 250 -7.72 -11.31 7.49
C LEU A 250 -8.91 -11.20 6.52
N VAL A 251 -9.79 -12.20 6.51
CA VAL A 251 -10.98 -12.21 5.64
C VAL A 251 -11.93 -11.07 6.01
N LEU A 252 -12.20 -10.86 7.30
CA LEU A 252 -13.07 -9.77 7.76
C LEU A 252 -12.48 -8.40 7.40
N ALA A 253 -11.20 -8.18 7.67
CA ALA A 253 -10.53 -6.93 7.33
C ALA A 253 -10.54 -6.69 5.82
N THR A 254 -10.27 -7.71 5.00
CA THR A 254 -10.32 -7.62 3.54
C THR A 254 -11.71 -7.24 3.03
N ILE A 255 -12.77 -7.86 3.55
CA ILE A 255 -14.16 -7.52 3.19
C ILE A 255 -14.47 -6.06 3.55
N LEU A 256 -14.08 -5.61 4.75
CA LEU A 256 -14.33 -4.24 5.20
C LEU A 256 -13.51 -3.22 4.41
N VAL A 257 -12.23 -3.51 4.12
CA VAL A 257 -11.41 -2.65 3.24
C VAL A 257 -12.04 -2.56 1.86
N SER A 258 -12.47 -3.69 1.28
CA SER A 258 -13.11 -3.72 -0.03
C SER A 258 -14.39 -2.87 -0.05
N TRP A 259 -15.20 -2.96 1.00
CA TRP A 259 -16.43 -2.16 1.11
C TRP A 259 -16.12 -0.65 1.23
N MET A 260 -15.13 -0.28 2.05
CA MET A 260 -14.72 1.13 2.17
C MET A 260 -14.08 1.65 0.89
N ALA A 261 -13.30 0.83 0.18
CA ALA A 261 -12.69 1.17 -1.10
C ALA A 261 -13.75 1.40 -2.21
N GLU A 262 -14.78 0.56 -2.25
CA GLU A 262 -15.92 0.76 -3.15
C GLU A 262 -16.59 2.11 -2.91
N VAL A 263 -16.92 2.43 -1.66
CA VAL A 263 -17.53 3.73 -1.30
C VAL A 263 -16.61 4.89 -1.67
N LEU A 264 -15.30 4.75 -1.41
CA LEU A 264 -14.31 5.78 -1.73
C LEU A 264 -14.27 6.07 -3.23
N VAL A 265 -14.15 5.03 -4.06
CA VAL A 265 -14.07 5.17 -5.52
C VAL A 265 -15.34 5.79 -6.10
N HIS A 266 -16.53 5.40 -5.59
CA HIS A 266 -17.79 6.00 -6.04
C HIS A 266 -17.98 7.46 -5.61
N SER A 267 -17.30 7.89 -4.56
CA SER A 267 -17.42 9.25 -4.04
C SER A 267 -16.30 10.20 -4.47
N VAL A 268 -15.27 9.68 -5.14
CA VAL A 268 -14.08 10.47 -5.50
C VAL A 268 -14.41 11.62 -6.46
N GLU A 269 -15.27 11.38 -7.46
CA GLU A 269 -15.65 12.38 -8.47
C GLU A 269 -16.35 13.58 -7.82
N SER A 270 -17.37 13.31 -6.98
CA SER A 270 -18.07 14.36 -6.24
C SER A 270 -17.15 15.14 -5.30
N ALA A 271 -16.23 14.45 -4.63
CA ALA A 271 -15.28 15.10 -3.72
C ALA A 271 -14.24 15.94 -4.49
N ALA A 272 -13.76 15.46 -5.63
CA ALA A 272 -12.85 16.22 -6.51
C ALA A 272 -13.48 17.54 -6.95
N GLU A 273 -14.73 17.50 -7.41
CA GLU A 273 -15.49 18.67 -7.82
C GLU A 273 -15.76 19.63 -6.64
N GLN A 274 -16.30 19.10 -5.54
CA GLN A 274 -16.70 19.93 -4.38
C GLN A 274 -15.54 20.64 -3.72
N TYR A 275 -14.40 19.95 -3.58
CA TYR A 275 -13.22 20.50 -2.91
C TYR A 275 -12.18 21.10 -3.89
N HIS A 276 -12.49 21.12 -5.20
CA HIS A 276 -11.60 21.55 -6.27
C HIS A 276 -10.23 20.86 -6.21
N LEU A 277 -10.22 19.54 -6.00
CA LEU A 277 -9.02 18.74 -5.91
C LEU A 277 -8.69 18.09 -7.26
N PRO A 278 -7.49 18.31 -7.82
CA PRO A 278 -7.06 17.56 -8.99
C PRO A 278 -7.03 16.05 -8.74
N TYR A 279 -7.46 15.23 -9.68
CA TYR A 279 -7.40 13.76 -9.56
C TYR A 279 -5.98 13.26 -9.31
N ILE A 280 -4.99 13.89 -9.92
CA ILE A 280 -3.58 13.59 -9.71
C ILE A 280 -3.16 13.81 -8.24
N PHE A 281 -3.64 14.89 -7.59
CA PHE A 281 -3.38 15.13 -6.17
C PHE A 281 -4.05 14.09 -5.28
N ILE A 282 -5.29 13.71 -5.58
CA ILE A 282 -5.99 12.65 -4.85
C ILE A 282 -5.21 11.34 -4.98
N GLY A 283 -4.83 10.95 -6.21
CA GLY A 283 -4.10 9.72 -6.48
C GLY A 283 -2.70 9.70 -5.89
N VAL A 284 -1.89 10.72 -6.13
CA VAL A 284 -0.47 10.74 -5.71
C VAL A 284 -0.32 10.99 -4.21
N ILE A 285 -1.17 11.80 -3.60
CA ILE A 285 -1.00 12.24 -2.21
C ILE A 285 -2.01 11.60 -1.27
N LEU A 286 -3.33 11.77 -1.54
CA LEU A 286 -4.34 11.37 -0.57
C LEU A 286 -4.48 9.85 -0.46
N LEU A 287 -4.65 9.14 -1.58
CA LEU A 287 -4.84 7.69 -1.53
C LEU A 287 -3.65 6.95 -0.87
N PRO A 288 -2.38 7.23 -1.23
CA PRO A 288 -1.25 6.59 -0.56
C PRO A 288 -1.10 6.98 0.91
N LEU A 289 -1.40 8.23 1.26
CA LEU A 289 -1.32 8.69 2.65
C LEU A 289 -2.23 7.86 3.57
N PHE A 290 -3.43 7.53 3.11
CA PHE A 290 -4.41 6.77 3.89
C PHE A 290 -4.28 5.26 3.66
N GLY A 291 -4.00 4.81 2.44
CA GLY A 291 -3.83 3.40 2.08
C GLY A 291 -2.64 2.77 2.79
N ASN A 292 -1.49 3.45 2.81
CA ASN A 292 -0.23 2.96 3.39
C ASN A 292 -0.05 3.38 4.87
N ALA A 293 -1.08 3.91 5.53
CA ALA A 293 -0.96 4.43 6.89
C ALA A 293 -0.46 3.39 7.89
N ALA A 294 -0.79 2.11 7.71
CA ALA A 294 -0.30 1.02 8.53
C ALA A 294 1.23 0.86 8.44
N GLU A 295 1.77 0.88 7.22
CA GLU A 295 3.21 0.83 6.97
C GLU A 295 3.91 2.07 7.51
N HIS A 296 3.32 3.26 7.30
CA HIS A 296 3.82 4.53 7.84
C HIS A 296 3.99 4.45 9.35
N PHE A 297 2.95 4.03 10.06
CA PHE A 297 2.98 3.93 11.51
C PHE A 297 4.02 2.91 11.99
N THR A 298 4.11 1.76 11.34
CA THR A 298 5.06 0.70 11.68
C THR A 298 6.49 1.15 11.45
N ALA A 299 6.82 1.68 10.27
CA ALA A 299 8.16 2.13 9.93
C ALA A 299 8.68 3.22 10.88
N VAL A 300 7.86 4.23 11.19
CA VAL A 300 8.23 5.30 12.13
C VAL A 300 8.40 4.76 13.56
N SER A 301 7.52 3.84 13.99
CA SER A 301 7.58 3.25 15.32
C SER A 301 8.85 2.42 15.55
N VAL A 302 9.29 1.63 14.55
CA VAL A 302 10.51 0.82 14.67
C VAL A 302 11.78 1.68 14.55
N ALA A 303 11.75 2.76 13.78
CA ALA A 303 12.83 3.75 13.72
C ALA A 303 13.08 4.40 15.10
N ALA A 304 12.02 4.78 15.82
CA ALA A 304 12.11 5.30 17.17
C ALA A 304 12.77 4.32 18.17
N LYS A 305 12.66 3.01 17.90
CA LYS A 305 13.28 1.93 18.69
C LYS A 305 14.70 1.57 18.23
N ASN A 306 15.33 2.41 17.43
CA ASN A 306 16.66 2.17 16.82
C ASN A 306 16.73 0.91 15.94
N LYS A 307 15.62 0.53 15.30
CA LYS A 307 15.55 -0.56 14.33
C LYS A 307 15.43 0.01 12.91
N MET A 308 16.43 0.81 12.50
CA MET A 308 16.40 1.52 11.21
C MET A 308 16.47 0.58 10.02
N ASP A 309 17.17 -0.56 10.14
CA ASP A 309 17.16 -1.63 9.12
C ASP A 309 15.73 -2.04 8.75
N LEU A 310 14.88 -2.27 9.76
CA LEU A 310 13.50 -2.70 9.55
C LEU A 310 12.65 -1.56 8.97
N SER A 311 12.82 -0.33 9.45
CA SER A 311 12.13 0.84 8.92
C SER A 311 12.44 1.06 7.44
N PHE A 312 13.71 0.94 7.08
CA PHE A 312 14.20 1.07 5.71
C PHE A 312 13.67 -0.07 4.82
N ALA A 313 13.70 -1.31 5.33
CA ALA A 313 13.17 -2.48 4.63
C ALA A 313 11.65 -2.35 4.34
N ILE A 314 10.88 -1.77 5.26
CA ILE A 314 9.45 -1.47 5.03
C ILE A 314 9.30 -0.46 3.91
N SER A 315 9.97 0.69 3.97
CA SER A 315 9.80 1.79 3.00
C SER A 315 10.24 1.41 1.58
N ILE A 316 11.46 0.87 1.41
CA ILE A 316 11.98 0.46 0.10
C ILE A 316 11.34 -0.85 -0.37
N GLY A 317 11.08 -1.79 0.53
CA GLY A 317 10.45 -3.06 0.21
C GLY A 317 9.05 -2.87 -0.37
N SER A 318 8.21 -2.07 0.28
CA SER A 318 6.87 -1.74 -0.23
C SER A 318 6.95 -1.01 -1.57
N SER A 319 7.80 0.02 -1.71
CA SER A 319 8.02 0.71 -2.99
C SER A 319 8.43 -0.24 -4.12
N THR A 320 9.33 -1.18 -3.82
CA THR A 320 9.79 -2.19 -4.78
C THR A 320 8.64 -3.11 -5.18
N GLN A 321 7.84 -3.59 -4.22
CA GLN A 321 6.69 -4.46 -4.50
C GLN A 321 5.63 -3.74 -5.34
N ILE A 322 5.38 -2.45 -5.09
CA ILE A 322 4.48 -1.66 -5.92
C ILE A 322 5.00 -1.60 -7.36
N ALA A 323 6.29 -1.31 -7.55
CA ALA A 323 6.88 -1.17 -8.88
C ALA A 323 6.98 -2.49 -9.67
N VAL A 324 7.35 -3.61 -9.01
CA VAL A 324 7.61 -4.88 -9.72
C VAL A 324 6.44 -5.86 -9.69
N PHE A 325 5.45 -5.65 -8.81
CA PHE A 325 4.33 -6.58 -8.64
C PHE A 325 2.98 -5.88 -8.79
N VAL A 326 2.65 -4.88 -7.96
CA VAL A 326 1.30 -4.28 -7.95
C VAL A 326 1.00 -3.57 -9.27
N ALA A 327 1.87 -2.68 -9.72
CA ALA A 327 1.66 -1.93 -10.95
C ALA A 327 1.58 -2.86 -12.18
N PRO A 328 2.50 -3.82 -12.39
CA PRO A 328 2.37 -4.78 -13.48
C PRO A 328 1.12 -5.67 -13.38
N LEU A 329 0.71 -6.07 -12.18
CA LEU A 329 -0.51 -6.84 -11.98
C LEU A 329 -1.75 -6.05 -12.39
N MET A 330 -1.82 -4.75 -12.04
CA MET A 330 -2.93 -3.88 -12.45
C MET A 330 -3.00 -3.72 -13.96
N ILE A 331 -1.86 -3.59 -14.66
CA ILE A 331 -1.82 -3.60 -16.14
C ILE A 331 -2.43 -4.90 -16.70
N MET A 332 -2.05 -6.06 -16.14
CA MET A 332 -2.56 -7.35 -16.62
C MET A 332 -4.06 -7.51 -16.34
N VAL A 333 -4.55 -7.06 -15.19
CA VAL A 333 -6.00 -7.07 -14.87
C VAL A 333 -6.77 -6.13 -15.79
N ALA A 334 -6.27 -4.90 -15.99
CA ALA A 334 -6.87 -3.93 -16.89
C ALA A 334 -6.98 -4.47 -18.31
N TRP A 335 -5.91 -5.11 -18.82
CA TRP A 335 -5.90 -5.78 -20.11
C TRP A 335 -6.99 -6.87 -20.22
N MET A 336 -7.14 -7.69 -19.18
CA MET A 336 -8.20 -8.72 -19.15
C MET A 336 -9.61 -8.12 -19.14
N TRP A 337 -9.79 -6.93 -18.58
CA TRP A 337 -11.09 -6.24 -18.53
C TRP A 337 -11.34 -5.30 -19.71
N GLY A 338 -10.38 -5.17 -20.63
CA GLY A 338 -10.47 -4.28 -21.77
C GLY A 338 -10.35 -2.80 -21.42
N VAL A 339 -9.71 -2.49 -20.26
CA VAL A 339 -9.43 -1.12 -19.81
C VAL A 339 -8.04 -0.73 -20.32
N PRO A 340 -7.87 0.43 -21.00
CA PRO A 340 -6.60 0.84 -21.60
C PRO A 340 -5.63 1.45 -20.56
N LEU A 341 -5.36 0.73 -19.48
CA LEU A 341 -4.35 1.13 -18.50
C LEU A 341 -2.96 0.80 -19.05
N THR A 342 -2.07 1.78 -19.07
CA THR A 342 -0.70 1.66 -19.54
C THR A 342 0.29 2.23 -18.51
N PHE A 343 1.59 2.01 -18.72
CA PHE A 343 2.67 2.69 -17.98
C PHE A 343 3.00 4.06 -18.60
N GLU A 344 2.04 4.70 -19.20
CA GLU A 344 2.14 6.09 -19.62
C GLU A 344 1.70 7.00 -18.48
N PHE A 345 2.66 7.48 -17.72
CA PHE A 345 2.44 8.42 -16.62
C PHE A 345 2.58 9.87 -17.09
N GLY A 346 2.03 10.80 -16.34
CA GLY A 346 2.29 12.21 -16.57
C GLY A 346 3.79 12.55 -16.42
N ILE A 347 4.21 13.65 -17.08
CA ILE A 347 5.62 14.11 -17.03
C ILE A 347 6.07 14.37 -15.58
N LEU A 348 5.21 15.04 -14.81
CA LEU A 348 5.51 15.39 -13.42
C LEU A 348 5.68 14.14 -12.55
N GLU A 349 4.79 13.15 -12.70
CA GLU A 349 4.84 11.87 -12.00
C GLU A 349 6.11 11.08 -12.35
N THR A 350 6.43 11.02 -13.65
CA THR A 350 7.61 10.33 -14.18
C THR A 350 8.91 10.91 -13.62
N ILE A 351 9.04 12.24 -13.64
CA ILE A 351 10.21 12.93 -13.09
C ILE A 351 10.26 12.77 -11.57
N ALA A 352 9.13 12.93 -10.88
CA ALA A 352 9.05 12.82 -9.43
C ALA A 352 9.50 11.43 -8.93
N VAL A 353 8.99 10.35 -9.53
CA VAL A 353 9.34 8.98 -9.09
C VAL A 353 10.80 8.67 -9.37
N PHE A 354 11.33 9.06 -10.54
CA PHE A 354 12.75 8.85 -10.86
C PHE A 354 13.68 9.60 -9.89
N LEU A 355 13.38 10.87 -9.60
CA LEU A 355 14.15 11.66 -8.65
C LEU A 355 14.04 11.12 -7.24
N ALA A 356 12.84 10.70 -6.79
CA ALA A 356 12.64 10.16 -5.45
C ALA A 356 13.46 8.87 -5.24
N VAL A 357 13.45 7.95 -6.20
CA VAL A 357 14.26 6.72 -6.13
C VAL A 357 15.75 7.06 -6.16
N SER A 358 16.17 8.01 -7.01
CA SER A 358 17.56 8.43 -7.09
C SER A 358 18.07 9.07 -5.80
N ILE A 359 17.26 9.92 -5.17
CA ILE A 359 17.57 10.57 -3.88
C ILE A 359 17.60 9.54 -2.76
N ALA A 360 16.62 8.63 -2.71
CA ALA A 360 16.59 7.57 -1.72
C ALA A 360 17.84 6.68 -1.79
N ASN A 361 18.26 6.31 -3.00
CA ASN A 361 19.48 5.54 -3.21
C ASN A 361 20.74 6.30 -2.79
N LEU A 362 20.79 7.61 -3.06
CA LEU A 362 21.94 8.44 -2.69
C LEU A 362 22.08 8.59 -1.17
N ILE A 363 20.95 8.84 -0.48
CA ILE A 363 20.90 8.95 0.99
C ILE A 363 21.24 7.62 1.66
N ALA A 364 20.79 6.52 1.06
CA ALA A 364 21.03 5.18 1.60
C ALA A 364 22.46 4.66 1.39
N ALA A 365 23.26 5.32 0.58
CA ALA A 365 24.57 4.80 0.14
C ALA A 365 25.61 4.71 1.25
N ASP A 366 25.51 5.50 2.31
CA ASP A 366 26.48 5.49 3.43
C ASP A 366 26.06 4.60 4.62
N GLY A 367 24.90 3.95 4.55
CA GLY A 367 24.38 3.06 5.59
C GLY A 367 23.99 3.76 6.89
N LYS A 368 23.75 5.06 6.86
CA LYS A 368 23.44 5.88 8.03
C LYS A 368 22.23 6.77 7.78
N SER A 369 21.60 7.20 8.85
CA SER A 369 20.52 8.19 8.79
C SER A 369 20.60 9.20 9.91
N ASN A 370 20.16 10.41 9.62
CA ASN A 370 20.02 11.49 10.57
C ASN A 370 18.74 12.30 10.32
N TRP A 371 18.33 13.10 11.30
CA TRP A 371 17.08 13.87 11.23
C TRP A 371 17.05 14.91 10.11
N LEU A 372 18.21 15.45 9.69
CA LEU A 372 18.28 16.46 8.63
C LEU A 372 17.95 15.85 7.27
N GLU A 373 18.47 14.67 6.97
CA GLU A 373 18.12 13.91 5.78
C GLU A 373 16.61 13.61 5.74
N GLY A 374 16.04 13.23 6.89
CA GLY A 374 14.60 13.05 7.02
C GLY A 374 13.81 14.33 6.69
N LEU A 375 14.24 15.49 7.18
CA LEU A 375 13.60 16.78 6.84
C LEU A 375 13.74 17.12 5.35
N MET A 376 14.86 16.80 4.72
CA MET A 376 15.07 17.02 3.29
C MET A 376 14.09 16.17 2.46
N LEU A 377 13.89 14.89 2.82
CA LEU A 377 12.90 14.01 2.18
C LEU A 377 11.47 14.55 2.35
N LEU A 378 11.10 14.94 3.57
CA LEU A 378 9.78 15.52 3.86
C LEU A 378 9.54 16.84 3.11
N SER A 379 10.56 17.70 3.02
CA SER A 379 10.47 18.95 2.28
C SER A 379 10.25 18.68 0.78
N THR A 380 10.95 17.69 0.23
CA THR A 380 10.77 17.26 -1.17
C THR A 380 9.34 16.73 -1.39
N TYR A 381 8.84 15.90 -0.48
CA TYR A 381 7.46 15.41 -0.55
C TYR A 381 6.43 16.54 -0.50
N ALA A 382 6.62 17.50 0.41
CA ALA A 382 5.73 18.66 0.53
C ALA A 382 5.72 19.53 -0.74
N VAL A 383 6.88 19.77 -1.34
CA VAL A 383 6.97 20.53 -2.61
C VAL A 383 6.30 19.80 -3.75
N LEU A 384 6.52 18.47 -3.86
CA LEU A 384 5.82 17.65 -4.86
C LEU A 384 4.31 17.64 -4.62
N GLY A 385 3.86 17.53 -3.36
CA GLY A 385 2.44 17.62 -3.02
C GLY A 385 1.80 18.93 -3.45
N LEU A 386 2.49 20.06 -3.25
CA LEU A 386 2.05 21.36 -3.76
C LEU A 386 2.05 21.41 -5.29
N ALA A 387 3.05 20.83 -5.95
CA ALA A 387 3.10 20.76 -7.40
C ALA A 387 1.93 19.98 -7.98
N PHE A 388 1.58 18.81 -7.40
CA PHE A 388 0.41 18.05 -7.81
C PHE A 388 -0.92 18.72 -7.46
N PHE A 389 -0.96 19.49 -6.37
CA PHE A 389 -2.16 20.26 -6.01
C PHE A 389 -2.44 21.43 -6.97
N PHE A 390 -1.41 22.09 -7.45
CA PHE A 390 -1.54 23.20 -8.41
C PHE A 390 -1.47 22.75 -9.88
N HIS A 391 -1.30 21.46 -10.13
CA HIS A 391 -1.34 20.92 -11.48
C HIS A 391 -2.77 20.99 -12.01
N PRO A 392 -3.00 21.58 -13.23
CA PRO A 392 -4.34 21.73 -13.79
C PRO A 392 -5.02 20.41 -14.11
#